data_1b8c421bdc8c3cec8e5aa0a2b770999b
#
_entry.id   1b8c421bdc8c3cec8e5aa0a2b770999b
#
_cell.length_a   1.000
_cell.length_b   1.000
_cell.length_c   1.000
_cell.angle_alpha   90.00
_cell.angle_beta   90.00
_cell.angle_gamma   90.00
#
_symmetry.space_group_name_H-M   'P 1'
#
loop_
_entity.id
_entity.type
_entity.pdbx_description
1 polymer ?
#
loop_
_entity_poly.entity_id
_entity_poly.type
_entity_poly.pdbx_seq_one_letter_code
_entity_poly.pdbx_strand_id
1 'polypeptide(L)'
;MTMGIAERQWSLIPAADPEKASQLAAELGIDRVLADLLVQRGVETFEQARSFFRPRLEDLHDPFLMTDMDKAVERLHQAITGGEKILVYGDYDVDGTTAVAQVYSFIRHFTQKVDFYIPDRYDEGYGLSYKSLDWAGDNGVDLIITLDCGIKAIDKVEYARNKGIEVIICDHHLPEEVLPKAVAILDPKREDCHYPFDDLCGCGVGFKLAQGYVQKYGLDWELLEPLLDLQVVSIASDLVSMTGENRILAHYGLKRLNENPRKGLLAMINLAKLEPGHITIDDIVFKIGPRINAAGRMESGRLAVELLTAADDRTAFRIGEQINDNNNERKSIDREITQEALDMVKDGTALATENVTIVYNPTWNKGVVGIVASRLVEAFYKPTVVLTKSNGFVTGSARSVQGFDLYASIESCADLLENFGGHVYAAGLTMKEEHLEEFCRRMDSFVSGKITREELTPVVEIDARLDFSQITPKFTRLLKQFQPFGPGNNNPVFLTEDVYDAGNGRKVGAGGLHLKLDLMQESQPYRQIAAIGFNMAEYFDHIKAGNPIDICYSIVENFYRGSSTVQLRLKDIRERDELI
;
A
#
# COMPACT_ATOMS: atom_id res chain seq x y z
N MET A 1 -27.23 19.27 5.30
CA MET A 1 -27.15 18.25 6.36
C MET A 1 -25.70 17.79 6.39
N THR A 2 -24.99 18.04 7.47
CA THR A 2 -23.70 17.40 7.73
C THR A 2 -23.94 15.90 7.70
N MET A 3 -23.24 15.17 6.82
CA MET A 3 -23.23 13.72 6.91
C MET A 3 -22.61 13.38 8.26
N GLY A 4 -23.41 12.87 9.21
CA GLY A 4 -22.86 12.32 10.44
C GLY A 4 -21.85 11.24 10.07
N ILE A 5 -20.66 11.34 10.59
CA ILE A 5 -19.70 10.25 10.52
C ILE A 5 -20.39 9.03 11.11
N ALA A 6 -20.40 7.90 10.40
CA ALA A 6 -20.96 6.66 10.94
C ALA A 6 -20.33 6.42 12.33
N GLU A 7 -21.17 6.20 13.34
CA GLU A 7 -20.71 5.93 14.70
C GLU A 7 -19.73 4.75 14.65
N ARG A 8 -18.50 4.97 15.11
CA ARG A 8 -17.45 3.96 15.07
C ARG A 8 -17.48 3.10 16.33
N GLN A 9 -17.37 1.82 16.15
CA GLN A 9 -17.17 0.91 17.25
C GLN A 9 -15.70 0.94 17.68
N TRP A 10 -15.43 1.10 18.98
CA TRP A 10 -14.09 0.97 19.55
C TRP A 10 -13.89 -0.45 20.05
N SER A 11 -12.85 -1.09 19.58
CA SER A 11 -12.50 -2.46 19.98
C SER A 11 -11.07 -2.50 20.49
N LEU A 12 -10.89 -2.89 21.74
CA LEU A 12 -9.56 -3.18 22.28
C LEU A 12 -9.07 -4.49 21.69
N ILE A 13 -7.88 -4.48 21.10
CA ILE A 13 -7.19 -5.70 20.70
C ILE A 13 -7.00 -6.59 21.92
N PRO A 14 -7.12 -7.93 21.79
CA PRO A 14 -6.90 -8.84 22.91
C PRO A 14 -5.58 -8.54 23.63
N ALA A 15 -5.63 -8.51 24.94
CA ALA A 15 -4.45 -8.23 25.76
C ALA A 15 -3.33 -9.24 25.44
N ALA A 16 -2.10 -8.75 25.40
CA ALA A 16 -0.93 -9.59 25.29
C ALA A 16 -0.85 -10.57 26.47
N ASP A 17 -0.13 -11.69 26.26
CA ASP A 17 0.17 -12.62 27.35
C ASP A 17 0.87 -11.86 28.51
N PRO A 18 0.26 -11.79 29.71
CA PRO A 18 0.74 -10.94 30.79
C PRO A 18 2.11 -11.36 31.33
N GLU A 19 2.45 -12.65 31.28
CA GLU A 19 3.72 -13.17 31.77
C GLU A 19 4.83 -12.81 30.80
N LYS A 20 4.63 -13.10 29.50
CA LYS A 20 5.58 -12.77 28.44
C LYS A 20 5.86 -11.26 28.38
N ALA A 21 4.82 -10.44 28.43
CA ALA A 21 4.98 -9.00 28.36
C ALA A 21 5.66 -8.42 29.62
N SER A 22 5.40 -8.99 30.84
CA SER A 22 6.11 -8.60 32.06
C SER A 22 7.59 -8.96 32.01
N GLN A 23 7.89 -10.17 31.56
CA GLN A 23 9.27 -10.63 31.39
C GLN A 23 10.01 -9.74 30.39
N LEU A 24 9.43 -9.53 29.21
CA LEU A 24 10.02 -8.71 28.15
C LEU A 24 10.23 -7.26 28.58
N ALA A 25 9.28 -6.66 29.31
CA ALA A 25 9.40 -5.33 29.88
C ALA A 25 10.59 -5.21 30.85
N ALA A 26 10.77 -6.22 31.71
CA ALA A 26 11.89 -6.27 32.67
C ALA A 26 13.25 -6.45 31.96
N GLU A 27 13.34 -7.38 31.00
CA GLU A 27 14.56 -7.68 30.26
C GLU A 27 15.03 -6.48 29.41
N LEU A 28 14.11 -5.78 28.78
CA LEU A 28 14.39 -4.60 27.93
C LEU A 28 14.48 -3.29 28.72
N GLY A 29 14.01 -3.25 29.95
CA GLY A 29 13.90 -2.03 30.77
C GLY A 29 12.98 -0.97 30.15
N ILE A 30 11.86 -1.40 29.55
CA ILE A 30 10.87 -0.55 28.88
C ILE A 30 9.54 -0.50 29.63
N ASP A 31 8.68 0.47 29.25
CA ASP A 31 7.31 0.56 29.76
C ASP A 31 6.51 -0.70 29.38
N ARG A 32 5.62 -1.13 30.28
CA ARG A 32 4.79 -2.32 30.10
C ARG A 32 3.93 -2.23 28.83
N VAL A 33 3.36 -1.06 28.53
CA VAL A 33 2.55 -0.86 27.33
C VAL A 33 3.36 -1.13 26.06
N LEU A 34 4.64 -0.73 26.01
CA LEU A 34 5.51 -1.01 24.86
C LEU A 34 5.83 -2.51 24.74
N ALA A 35 5.94 -3.23 25.86
CA ALA A 35 6.13 -4.68 25.83
C ALA A 35 4.85 -5.40 25.38
N ASP A 36 3.66 -4.95 25.83
CA ASP A 36 2.38 -5.46 25.36
C ASP A 36 2.27 -5.31 23.83
N LEU A 37 2.63 -4.14 23.28
CA LEU A 37 2.66 -3.89 21.82
C LEU A 37 3.62 -4.83 21.07
N LEU A 38 4.77 -5.18 21.64
CA LEU A 38 5.70 -6.14 21.04
C LEU A 38 5.10 -7.54 21.00
N VAL A 39 4.55 -8.01 22.13
CA VAL A 39 3.96 -9.35 22.24
C VAL A 39 2.74 -9.50 21.33
N GLN A 40 1.89 -8.47 21.21
CA GLN A 40 0.77 -8.44 20.24
C GLN A 40 1.25 -8.59 18.78
N ARG A 41 2.49 -8.19 18.47
CA ARG A 41 3.15 -8.34 17.16
C ARG A 41 3.96 -9.62 17.00
N GLY A 42 3.83 -10.56 17.96
CA GLY A 42 4.56 -11.83 17.96
C GLY A 42 6.03 -11.70 18.37
N VAL A 43 6.45 -10.56 18.95
CA VAL A 43 7.80 -10.34 19.46
C VAL A 43 7.79 -10.64 20.97
N GLU A 44 8.14 -11.88 21.33
CA GLU A 44 7.94 -12.41 22.68
C GLU A 44 9.21 -12.61 23.49
N THR A 45 10.38 -12.57 22.82
CA THR A 45 11.70 -12.82 23.46
C THR A 45 12.65 -11.65 23.25
N PHE A 46 13.67 -11.57 24.12
CA PHE A 46 14.74 -10.57 24.00
C PHE A 46 15.41 -10.59 22.62
N GLU A 47 15.71 -11.78 22.09
CA GLU A 47 16.37 -11.92 20.78
C GLU A 47 15.47 -11.44 19.65
N GLN A 48 14.19 -11.78 19.68
CA GLN A 48 13.20 -11.26 18.71
C GLN A 48 13.09 -9.73 18.80
N ALA A 49 13.02 -9.18 20.03
CA ALA A 49 12.99 -7.74 20.25
C ALA A 49 14.27 -7.06 19.74
N ARG A 50 15.44 -7.68 19.93
CA ARG A 50 16.69 -7.19 19.40
C ARG A 50 16.67 -7.11 17.88
N SER A 51 16.23 -8.16 17.20
CA SER A 51 16.10 -8.18 15.73
C SER A 51 15.05 -7.18 15.23
N PHE A 52 13.94 -7.05 15.96
CA PHE A 52 12.87 -6.08 15.64
C PHE A 52 13.37 -4.63 15.70
N PHE A 53 14.10 -4.25 16.76
CA PHE A 53 14.61 -2.89 16.94
C PHE A 53 15.90 -2.60 16.17
N ARG A 54 16.65 -3.63 15.80
CA ARG A 54 17.94 -3.52 15.12
C ARG A 54 18.02 -4.54 13.98
N PRO A 55 17.18 -4.37 12.94
CA PRO A 55 17.22 -5.24 11.78
C PRO A 55 18.59 -5.18 11.12
N ARG A 56 19.07 -6.31 10.59
CA ARG A 56 20.36 -6.42 9.91
C ARG A 56 20.15 -7.07 8.54
N LEU A 57 20.92 -6.62 7.55
CA LEU A 57 20.87 -7.20 6.19
C LEU A 57 21.34 -8.67 6.16
N GLU A 58 22.18 -9.07 7.12
CA GLU A 58 22.63 -10.45 7.28
C GLU A 58 21.51 -11.39 7.77
N ASP A 59 20.42 -10.84 8.31
CA ASP A 59 19.24 -11.61 8.74
C ASP A 59 18.26 -11.88 7.58
N LEU A 60 18.54 -11.41 6.35
CA LEU A 60 17.79 -11.78 5.15
C LEU A 60 18.01 -13.27 4.85
N HIS A 61 16.94 -13.96 4.49
CA HIS A 61 16.99 -15.38 4.15
C HIS A 61 17.86 -15.63 2.92
N ASP A 62 18.45 -16.82 2.88
CA ASP A 62 19.17 -17.29 1.70
C ASP A 62 18.22 -17.35 0.49
N PRO A 63 18.49 -16.63 -0.60
CA PRO A 63 17.65 -16.63 -1.78
C PRO A 63 17.48 -18.02 -2.39
N PHE A 64 18.45 -18.94 -2.21
CA PHE A 64 18.37 -20.30 -2.76
C PHE A 64 17.40 -21.22 -2.01
N LEU A 65 16.78 -20.76 -0.92
CA LEU A 65 15.62 -21.42 -0.32
C LEU A 65 14.34 -21.28 -1.17
N MET A 66 14.31 -20.30 -2.08
CA MET A 66 13.20 -20.11 -3.01
C MET A 66 13.30 -21.11 -4.16
N THR A 67 12.23 -21.85 -4.38
CA THR A 67 12.18 -22.85 -5.46
C THR A 67 12.54 -22.23 -6.82
N ASP A 68 13.32 -22.94 -7.63
CA ASP A 68 13.85 -22.53 -8.95
C ASP A 68 14.88 -21.36 -8.93
N MET A 69 15.31 -20.86 -7.78
CA MET A 69 16.29 -19.77 -7.74
C MET A 69 17.63 -20.13 -8.43
N ASP A 70 18.08 -21.37 -8.27
CA ASP A 70 19.29 -21.86 -8.92
C ASP A 70 19.16 -21.84 -10.45
N LYS A 71 18.00 -22.26 -11.00
CA LYS A 71 17.70 -22.23 -12.44
C LYS A 71 17.58 -20.81 -12.97
N ALA A 72 16.91 -19.93 -12.22
CA ALA A 72 16.73 -18.53 -12.59
C ALA A 72 18.08 -17.81 -12.69
N VAL A 73 18.91 -17.96 -11.67
CA VAL A 73 20.24 -17.33 -11.62
C VAL A 73 21.16 -17.89 -12.71
N GLU A 74 21.13 -19.21 -12.94
CA GLU A 74 21.92 -19.84 -14.00
C GLU A 74 21.49 -19.35 -15.39
N ARG A 75 20.18 -19.31 -15.66
CA ARG A 75 19.64 -18.87 -16.95
C ARG A 75 19.94 -17.39 -17.21
N LEU A 76 19.81 -16.54 -16.18
CA LEU A 76 20.19 -15.14 -16.27
C LEU A 76 21.69 -14.98 -16.61
N HIS A 77 22.56 -15.78 -15.97
CA HIS A 77 24.00 -15.75 -16.24
C HIS A 77 24.31 -16.18 -17.68
N GLN A 78 23.66 -17.22 -18.18
CA GLN A 78 23.81 -17.69 -19.56
C GLN A 78 23.42 -16.56 -20.55
N ALA A 79 22.32 -15.86 -20.30
CA ALA A 79 21.88 -14.74 -21.15
C ALA A 79 22.91 -13.60 -21.15
N ILE A 80 23.44 -13.22 -19.98
CA ILE A 80 24.43 -12.15 -19.84
C ILE A 80 25.72 -12.53 -20.56
N THR A 81 26.27 -13.71 -20.28
CA THR A 81 27.56 -14.17 -20.85
C THR A 81 27.47 -14.56 -22.31
N GLY A 82 26.32 -15.12 -22.74
CA GLY A 82 26.02 -15.42 -24.14
C GLY A 82 25.71 -14.20 -24.98
N GLY A 83 25.53 -13.03 -24.37
CA GLY A 83 25.21 -11.79 -25.07
C GLY A 83 23.82 -11.81 -25.69
N GLU A 84 22.87 -12.50 -25.06
CA GLU A 84 21.46 -12.53 -25.42
C GLU A 84 20.76 -11.20 -25.11
N LYS A 85 19.64 -10.93 -25.80
CA LYS A 85 18.81 -9.76 -25.52
C LYS A 85 17.79 -10.07 -24.43
N ILE A 86 17.89 -9.36 -23.31
CA ILE A 86 17.04 -9.54 -22.13
C ILE A 86 15.96 -8.45 -22.11
N LEU A 87 14.71 -8.83 -21.86
CA LEU A 87 13.61 -7.91 -21.60
C LEU A 87 13.15 -8.04 -20.16
N VAL A 88 13.24 -6.96 -19.39
CA VAL A 88 12.69 -6.85 -18.04
C VAL A 88 11.25 -6.33 -18.18
N TYR A 89 10.29 -7.15 -17.80
CA TYR A 89 8.87 -6.90 -17.98
C TYR A 89 8.18 -6.77 -16.62
N GLY A 90 7.30 -5.80 -16.42
CA GLY A 90 6.56 -5.68 -15.17
C GLY A 90 5.22 -5.00 -15.33
N ASP A 91 4.40 -5.02 -14.29
CA ASP A 91 3.12 -4.32 -14.29
C ASP A 91 3.30 -2.79 -14.22
N TYR A 92 2.21 -2.05 -14.44
CA TYR A 92 2.18 -0.58 -14.56
C TYR A 92 2.04 0.16 -13.23
N ASP A 93 1.89 -0.51 -12.11
CA ASP A 93 1.78 0.12 -10.79
C ASP A 93 3.14 0.39 -10.13
N VAL A 94 3.14 0.80 -8.86
CA VAL A 94 4.41 1.14 -8.18
C VAL A 94 5.26 -0.09 -7.95
N ASP A 95 4.68 -1.23 -7.57
CA ASP A 95 5.45 -2.45 -7.34
C ASP A 95 6.08 -2.93 -8.65
N GLY A 96 5.29 -3.10 -9.71
CA GLY A 96 5.80 -3.52 -11.02
C GLY A 96 6.86 -2.57 -11.57
N THR A 97 6.64 -1.25 -11.54
CA THR A 97 7.59 -0.27 -12.09
C THR A 97 8.87 -0.14 -11.27
N THR A 98 8.81 -0.25 -9.93
CA THR A 98 10.01 -0.27 -9.09
C THR A 98 10.79 -1.57 -9.24
N ALA A 99 10.11 -2.72 -9.36
CA ALA A 99 10.71 -4.01 -9.63
C ALA A 99 11.46 -4.02 -10.97
N VAL A 100 10.84 -3.49 -12.03
CA VAL A 100 11.49 -3.33 -13.34
C VAL A 100 12.68 -2.40 -13.26
N ALA A 101 12.53 -1.22 -12.64
CA ALA A 101 13.64 -0.28 -12.50
C ALA A 101 14.82 -0.90 -11.73
N GLN A 102 14.54 -1.73 -10.72
CA GLN A 102 15.52 -2.44 -9.92
C GLN A 102 16.29 -3.49 -10.72
N VAL A 103 15.57 -4.46 -11.31
CA VAL A 103 16.20 -5.58 -12.03
C VAL A 103 16.88 -5.10 -13.31
N TYR A 104 16.27 -4.14 -14.03
CA TYR A 104 16.89 -3.49 -15.17
C TYR A 104 18.20 -2.79 -14.78
N SER A 105 18.21 -1.99 -13.71
CA SER A 105 19.43 -1.32 -13.22
C SER A 105 20.50 -2.32 -12.83
N PHE A 106 20.14 -3.41 -12.17
CA PHE A 106 21.07 -4.48 -11.79
C PHE A 106 21.70 -5.14 -13.01
N ILE A 107 20.92 -5.58 -14.00
CA ILE A 107 21.41 -6.25 -15.20
C ILE A 107 22.30 -5.32 -16.03
N ARG A 108 22.01 -4.03 -16.05
CA ARG A 108 22.80 -3.00 -16.76
C ARG A 108 24.25 -2.90 -16.31
N HIS A 109 24.59 -3.37 -15.13
CA HIS A 109 25.99 -3.48 -14.68
C HIS A 109 26.79 -4.51 -15.49
N PHE A 110 26.13 -5.52 -16.05
CA PHE A 110 26.78 -6.64 -16.73
C PHE A 110 26.64 -6.62 -18.25
N THR A 111 25.53 -6.09 -18.77
CA THR A 111 25.26 -6.05 -20.21
C THR A 111 24.50 -4.80 -20.63
N GLN A 112 24.74 -4.33 -21.87
CA GLN A 112 23.96 -3.28 -22.49
C GLN A 112 22.77 -3.84 -23.32
N LYS A 113 22.72 -5.18 -23.50
CA LYS A 113 21.65 -5.86 -24.26
C LYS A 113 20.45 -6.15 -23.37
N VAL A 114 20.00 -5.18 -22.62
CA VAL A 114 18.80 -5.24 -21.78
C VAL A 114 17.90 -4.06 -22.08
N ASP A 115 16.62 -4.31 -22.21
CA ASP A 115 15.55 -3.33 -22.34
C ASP A 115 14.46 -3.62 -21.33
N PHE A 116 13.45 -2.76 -21.23
CA PHE A 116 12.32 -2.98 -20.36
C PHE A 116 10.99 -2.68 -21.05
N TYR A 117 9.92 -3.32 -20.58
CA TYR A 117 8.58 -3.14 -21.09
C TYR A 117 7.57 -3.04 -19.95
N ILE A 118 6.67 -2.06 -20.04
CA ILE A 118 5.51 -1.90 -19.16
C ILE A 118 4.27 -1.90 -20.06
N PRO A 119 3.29 -2.78 -19.85
CA PRO A 119 2.09 -2.86 -20.68
C PRO A 119 1.22 -1.61 -20.51
N ASP A 120 0.50 -1.25 -21.57
CA ASP A 120 -0.52 -0.22 -21.50
C ASP A 120 -1.74 -0.75 -20.72
N ARG A 121 -2.10 -0.05 -19.65
CA ARG A 121 -3.20 -0.42 -18.76
C ARG A 121 -4.55 -0.57 -19.47
N TYR A 122 -4.78 0.23 -20.52
CA TYR A 122 -6.07 0.32 -21.21
C TYR A 122 -6.16 -0.60 -22.40
N ASP A 123 -5.05 -0.74 -23.12
CA ASP A 123 -4.96 -1.45 -24.38
C ASP A 123 -4.51 -2.92 -24.21
N GLU A 124 -3.63 -3.19 -23.24
CA GLU A 124 -3.05 -4.51 -23.00
C GLU A 124 -3.58 -5.16 -21.70
N GLY A 125 -3.95 -4.35 -20.71
CA GLY A 125 -4.39 -4.83 -19.41
C GLY A 125 -3.25 -5.18 -18.46
N TYR A 126 -3.52 -6.04 -17.47
CA TYR A 126 -2.57 -6.47 -16.47
C TYR A 126 -1.70 -7.63 -16.97
N GLY A 127 -0.40 -7.56 -16.66
CA GLY A 127 0.57 -8.62 -16.88
C GLY A 127 0.94 -8.83 -18.35
N LEU A 128 1.45 -10.02 -18.69
CA LEU A 128 1.87 -10.36 -20.07
C LEU A 128 0.71 -10.24 -21.07
N SER A 129 0.97 -9.64 -22.22
CA SER A 129 0.05 -9.51 -23.35
C SER A 129 0.62 -10.15 -24.63
N TYR A 130 -0.25 -10.62 -25.52
CA TYR A 130 0.20 -11.10 -26.83
C TYR A 130 0.92 -9.99 -27.64
N LYS A 131 0.45 -8.74 -27.52
CA LYS A 131 1.05 -7.56 -28.17
C LYS A 131 2.49 -7.34 -27.70
N SER A 132 2.74 -7.42 -26.39
CA SER A 132 4.09 -7.27 -25.84
C SER A 132 5.01 -8.43 -26.24
N LEU A 133 4.47 -9.65 -26.34
CA LEU A 133 5.22 -10.83 -26.79
C LEU A 133 5.54 -10.79 -28.29
N ASP A 134 4.64 -10.24 -29.11
CA ASP A 134 4.91 -9.95 -30.52
C ASP A 134 6.02 -8.91 -30.64
N TRP A 135 5.92 -7.81 -29.91
CA TRP A 135 6.97 -6.80 -29.85
C TRP A 135 8.32 -7.39 -29.43
N ALA A 136 8.33 -8.26 -28.42
CA ALA A 136 9.57 -8.92 -27.95
C ALA A 136 10.19 -9.78 -29.07
N GLY A 137 9.38 -10.59 -29.79
CA GLY A 137 9.84 -11.39 -30.91
C GLY A 137 10.40 -10.54 -32.05
N ASP A 138 9.69 -9.48 -32.45
CA ASP A 138 10.11 -8.56 -33.51
C ASP A 138 11.39 -7.81 -33.18
N ASN A 139 11.69 -7.62 -31.88
CA ASN A 139 12.89 -6.98 -31.40
C ASN A 139 14.03 -7.96 -31.04
N GLY A 140 13.86 -9.25 -31.32
CA GLY A 140 14.90 -10.28 -31.12
C GLY A 140 15.25 -10.49 -29.64
N VAL A 141 14.24 -10.49 -28.76
CA VAL A 141 14.39 -10.81 -27.34
C VAL A 141 14.54 -12.31 -27.18
N ASP A 142 15.54 -12.74 -26.43
CA ASP A 142 15.82 -14.15 -26.14
C ASP A 142 15.25 -14.58 -24.77
N LEU A 143 15.30 -13.68 -23.80
CA LEU A 143 14.86 -13.94 -22.41
C LEU A 143 13.97 -12.79 -21.90
N ILE A 144 12.79 -13.14 -21.39
CA ILE A 144 11.93 -12.21 -20.63
C ILE A 144 12.04 -12.56 -19.14
N ILE A 145 12.21 -11.54 -18.30
CA ILE A 145 12.08 -11.64 -16.84
C ILE A 145 10.84 -10.86 -16.44
N THR A 146 9.79 -11.55 -16.02
CA THR A 146 8.58 -10.89 -15.54
C THR A 146 8.70 -10.56 -14.05
N LEU A 147 8.17 -9.42 -13.64
CA LEU A 147 8.21 -8.89 -12.29
C LEU A 147 6.81 -8.44 -11.89
N ASP A 148 6.37 -8.85 -10.71
CA ASP A 148 5.03 -8.52 -10.19
C ASP A 148 3.89 -9.00 -11.12
N CYS A 149 4.14 -9.99 -11.92
CA CYS A 149 3.16 -10.61 -12.82
C CYS A 149 3.70 -11.90 -13.44
N GLY A 150 2.80 -12.68 -13.99
CA GLY A 150 3.18 -13.82 -14.83
C GLY A 150 2.77 -15.18 -14.28
N ILE A 151 2.55 -15.33 -12.97
CA ILE A 151 2.25 -16.62 -12.34
C ILE A 151 0.96 -17.28 -12.90
N LYS A 152 0.02 -16.48 -13.39
CA LYS A 152 -1.23 -16.96 -14.02
C LYS A 152 -1.20 -16.90 -15.56
N ALA A 153 -0.08 -16.55 -16.17
CA ALA A 153 0.02 -16.28 -17.61
C ALA A 153 0.34 -17.54 -18.44
N ILE A 154 -0.35 -18.67 -18.20
CA ILE A 154 -0.06 -19.97 -18.81
C ILE A 154 0.01 -19.89 -20.33
N ASP A 155 -1.05 -19.40 -20.98
CA ASP A 155 -1.14 -19.32 -22.44
C ASP A 155 -0.11 -18.37 -23.06
N LYS A 156 0.19 -17.25 -22.37
CA LYS A 156 1.14 -16.26 -22.83
C LYS A 156 2.58 -16.78 -22.73
N VAL A 157 2.91 -17.51 -21.67
CA VAL A 157 4.23 -18.15 -21.52
C VAL A 157 4.43 -19.23 -22.58
N GLU A 158 3.40 -20.02 -22.87
CA GLU A 158 3.45 -21.00 -23.97
C GLU A 158 3.60 -20.31 -25.34
N TYR A 159 2.92 -19.18 -25.52
CA TYR A 159 3.06 -18.36 -26.74
C TYR A 159 4.48 -17.79 -26.91
N ALA A 160 5.07 -17.27 -25.84
CA ALA A 160 6.46 -16.82 -25.82
C ALA A 160 7.43 -17.95 -26.21
N ARG A 161 7.25 -19.14 -25.62
CA ARG A 161 8.06 -20.32 -25.91
C ARG A 161 7.95 -20.75 -27.37
N ASN A 162 6.77 -20.69 -27.97
CA ASN A 162 6.56 -21.01 -29.39
C ASN A 162 7.26 -19.99 -30.32
N LYS A 163 7.57 -18.79 -29.84
CA LYS A 163 8.40 -17.80 -30.54
C LYS A 163 9.90 -17.94 -30.27
N GLY A 164 10.31 -18.93 -29.48
CA GLY A 164 11.70 -19.13 -29.09
C GLY A 164 12.18 -18.20 -27.97
N ILE A 165 11.25 -17.56 -27.24
CA ILE A 165 11.56 -16.67 -26.13
C ILE A 165 11.37 -17.44 -24.82
N GLU A 166 12.40 -17.48 -23.99
CA GLU A 166 12.33 -18.07 -22.66
C GLU A 166 11.88 -17.06 -21.62
N VAL A 167 11.23 -17.53 -20.54
CA VAL A 167 10.65 -16.68 -19.51
C VAL A 167 11.11 -17.13 -18.13
N ILE A 168 11.58 -16.18 -17.32
CA ILE A 168 11.73 -16.30 -15.86
C ILE A 168 10.60 -15.47 -15.24
N ILE A 169 9.84 -16.08 -14.34
CA ILE A 169 8.76 -15.40 -13.61
C ILE A 169 9.25 -15.05 -12.21
N CYS A 170 9.10 -13.79 -11.82
CA CYS A 170 9.31 -13.29 -10.46
C CYS A 170 8.00 -12.64 -10.01
N ASP A 171 7.19 -13.38 -9.28
CA ASP A 171 5.85 -12.96 -8.88
C ASP A 171 5.59 -13.24 -7.39
N HIS A 172 4.56 -12.66 -6.84
CA HIS A 172 4.14 -12.85 -5.45
C HIS A 172 2.62 -13.05 -5.30
N HIS A 173 1.91 -13.11 -6.41
CA HIS A 173 0.48 -13.39 -6.42
C HIS A 173 0.20 -14.87 -6.16
N LEU A 174 -0.97 -15.19 -5.64
CA LEU A 174 -1.39 -16.57 -5.44
C LEU A 174 -1.43 -17.32 -6.78
N PRO A 175 -0.68 -18.43 -6.91
CA PRO A 175 -0.69 -19.24 -8.12
C PRO A 175 -2.02 -20.00 -8.29
N GLU A 176 -2.28 -20.46 -9.50
CA GLU A 176 -3.33 -21.44 -9.80
C GLU A 176 -2.78 -22.87 -9.65
N GLU A 177 -3.66 -23.88 -9.74
CA GLU A 177 -3.27 -25.30 -9.65
C GLU A 177 -2.21 -25.68 -10.71
N VAL A 178 -2.28 -25.06 -11.89
CA VAL A 178 -1.35 -25.30 -12.99
C VAL A 178 -0.44 -24.09 -13.16
N LEU A 179 0.86 -24.31 -13.07
CA LEU A 179 1.87 -23.28 -13.28
C LEU A 179 2.23 -23.10 -14.75
N PRO A 180 2.60 -21.88 -15.18
CA PRO A 180 3.17 -21.65 -16.52
C PRO A 180 4.44 -22.46 -16.75
N LYS A 181 4.68 -22.88 -18.00
CA LYS A 181 5.89 -23.63 -18.39
C LYS A 181 7.08 -22.68 -18.64
N ALA A 182 7.40 -21.85 -17.65
CA ALA A 182 8.58 -20.99 -17.67
C ALA A 182 9.87 -21.79 -17.36
N VAL A 183 11.04 -21.21 -17.64
CA VAL A 183 12.34 -21.80 -17.30
C VAL A 183 12.54 -21.87 -15.78
N ALA A 184 12.10 -20.82 -15.09
CA ALA A 184 12.09 -20.74 -13.65
C ALA A 184 10.93 -19.87 -13.19
N ILE A 185 10.37 -20.21 -12.01
CA ILE A 185 9.28 -19.46 -11.38
C ILE A 185 9.70 -19.17 -9.93
N LEU A 186 10.03 -17.92 -9.67
CA LEU A 186 10.31 -17.41 -8.34
C LEU A 186 9.03 -16.80 -7.77
N ASP A 187 8.38 -17.56 -6.91
CA ASP A 187 7.19 -17.12 -6.19
C ASP A 187 7.14 -17.85 -4.83
N PRO A 188 7.24 -17.10 -3.72
CA PRO A 188 7.26 -17.71 -2.39
C PRO A 188 5.91 -18.32 -1.97
N LYS A 189 4.81 -17.99 -2.66
CA LYS A 189 3.46 -18.52 -2.38
C LYS A 189 3.13 -19.81 -3.12
N ARG A 190 4.05 -20.36 -3.90
CA ARG A 190 3.87 -21.68 -4.53
C ARG A 190 3.79 -22.77 -3.46
N GLU A 191 2.94 -23.75 -3.67
CA GLU A 191 2.76 -24.88 -2.75
C GLU A 191 4.06 -25.69 -2.54
N ASP A 192 4.90 -25.80 -3.57
CA ASP A 192 6.18 -26.49 -3.55
C ASP A 192 7.37 -25.60 -3.14
N CYS A 193 7.12 -24.35 -2.73
CA CYS A 193 8.14 -23.43 -2.27
C CYS A 193 8.22 -23.44 -0.74
N HIS A 194 9.44 -23.63 -0.22
CA HIS A 194 9.70 -23.64 1.23
C HIS A 194 10.47 -22.39 1.67
N TYR A 195 10.33 -21.30 0.94
CA TYR A 195 10.92 -20.02 1.34
C TYR A 195 10.31 -19.54 2.65
N PRO A 196 11.12 -19.15 3.67
CA PRO A 196 10.60 -18.88 5.01
C PRO A 196 9.69 -17.66 5.16
N PHE A 197 9.59 -16.82 4.12
CA PHE A 197 8.81 -15.59 4.12
C PHE A 197 8.05 -15.41 2.80
N ASP A 198 6.76 -15.60 2.82
CA ASP A 198 5.88 -15.65 1.64
C ASP A 198 5.25 -14.30 1.26
N ASP A 199 5.43 -13.26 2.08
CA ASP A 199 4.79 -11.95 1.91
C ASP A 199 5.72 -10.87 1.31
N LEU A 200 6.67 -11.30 0.46
CA LEU A 200 7.46 -10.37 -0.34
C LEU A 200 6.55 -9.66 -1.36
N CYS A 201 6.83 -8.38 -1.69
CA CYS A 201 6.27 -7.73 -2.87
C CYS A 201 6.98 -8.19 -4.15
N GLY A 202 6.45 -7.89 -5.34
CA GLY A 202 7.07 -8.26 -6.61
C GLY A 202 8.48 -7.70 -6.77
N CYS A 203 8.72 -6.46 -6.32
CA CYS A 203 10.07 -5.87 -6.23
C CYS A 203 10.97 -6.67 -5.28
N GLY A 204 10.44 -7.18 -4.16
CA GLY A 204 11.14 -8.04 -3.22
C GLY A 204 11.60 -9.35 -3.84
N VAL A 205 10.75 -10.01 -4.63
CA VAL A 205 11.12 -11.21 -5.38
C VAL A 205 12.21 -10.92 -6.41
N GLY A 206 12.11 -9.80 -7.13
CA GLY A 206 13.16 -9.32 -8.04
C GLY A 206 14.48 -9.02 -7.32
N PHE A 207 14.42 -8.52 -6.08
CA PHE A 207 15.61 -8.34 -5.23
C PHE A 207 16.27 -9.67 -4.89
N LYS A 208 15.47 -10.70 -4.58
CA LYS A 208 16.00 -12.05 -4.30
C LYS A 208 16.72 -12.66 -5.50
N LEU A 209 16.22 -12.44 -6.71
CA LEU A 209 16.93 -12.85 -7.94
C LEU A 209 18.32 -12.17 -8.03
N ALA A 210 18.38 -10.85 -7.80
CA ALA A 210 19.63 -10.10 -7.80
C ALA A 210 20.58 -10.56 -6.66
N GLN A 211 20.04 -10.79 -5.45
CA GLN A 211 20.78 -11.31 -4.31
C GLN A 211 21.35 -12.71 -4.61
N GLY A 212 20.54 -13.61 -5.17
CA GLY A 212 21.00 -14.94 -5.58
C GLY A 212 22.12 -14.89 -6.61
N TYR A 213 22.02 -13.97 -7.58
CA TYR A 213 23.07 -13.75 -8.59
C TYR A 213 24.38 -13.28 -7.93
N VAL A 214 24.31 -12.27 -7.06
CA VAL A 214 25.48 -11.75 -6.33
C VAL A 214 26.12 -12.83 -5.48
N GLN A 215 25.33 -13.60 -4.73
CA GLN A 215 25.80 -14.68 -3.87
C GLN A 215 26.46 -15.82 -4.67
N LYS A 216 25.83 -16.30 -5.74
CA LYS A 216 26.33 -17.43 -6.55
C LYS A 216 27.66 -17.12 -7.22
N TYR A 217 27.82 -15.89 -7.71
CA TYR A 217 29.03 -15.49 -8.44
C TYR A 217 30.05 -14.73 -7.59
N GLY A 218 29.84 -14.67 -6.27
CA GLY A 218 30.78 -14.04 -5.32
C GLY A 218 31.03 -12.56 -5.60
N LEU A 219 29.98 -11.84 -6.01
CA LEU A 219 30.05 -10.41 -6.30
C LEU A 219 29.85 -9.59 -5.03
N ASP A 220 30.18 -8.30 -5.11
CA ASP A 220 30.07 -7.41 -3.97
C ASP A 220 28.61 -7.05 -3.66
N TRP A 221 28.25 -7.03 -2.38
CA TRP A 221 26.94 -6.56 -1.89
C TRP A 221 26.64 -5.11 -2.28
N GLU A 222 27.66 -4.31 -2.50
CA GLU A 222 27.54 -2.92 -2.95
C GLU A 222 26.71 -2.77 -4.23
N LEU A 223 26.57 -3.83 -5.03
CA LEU A 223 25.68 -3.85 -6.20
C LEU A 223 24.18 -3.85 -5.83
N LEU A 224 23.83 -4.33 -4.64
CA LEU A 224 22.44 -4.42 -4.17
C LEU A 224 22.02 -3.19 -3.34
N GLU A 225 22.95 -2.55 -2.66
CA GLU A 225 22.66 -1.42 -1.78
C GLU A 225 21.89 -0.27 -2.50
N PRO A 226 22.26 0.13 -3.73
CA PRO A 226 21.51 1.15 -4.48
C PRO A 226 20.06 0.80 -4.79
N LEU A 227 19.68 -0.47 -4.66
CA LEU A 227 18.34 -0.96 -4.98
C LEU A 227 17.35 -0.82 -3.80
N LEU A 228 17.88 -0.61 -2.58
CA LEU A 228 17.07 -0.60 -1.36
C LEU A 228 16.07 0.57 -1.29
N ASP A 229 16.34 1.70 -1.92
CA ASP A 229 15.40 2.82 -1.98
C ASP A 229 14.15 2.49 -2.81
N LEU A 230 14.26 1.61 -3.80
CA LEU A 230 13.11 1.07 -4.54
C LEU A 230 12.32 0.07 -3.71
N GLN A 231 13.02 -0.75 -2.89
CA GLN A 231 12.37 -1.71 -2.01
C GLN A 231 11.37 -1.04 -1.06
N VAL A 232 11.78 0.02 -0.37
CA VAL A 232 10.87 0.70 0.57
C VAL A 232 9.70 1.38 -0.14
N VAL A 233 9.92 1.90 -1.35
CA VAL A 233 8.83 2.51 -2.14
C VAL A 233 7.82 1.46 -2.58
N SER A 234 8.28 0.30 -3.02
CA SER A 234 7.45 -0.84 -3.38
C SER A 234 6.68 -1.38 -2.17
N ILE A 235 7.38 -1.84 -1.13
CA ILE A 235 6.78 -2.41 0.10
C ILE A 235 5.69 -1.51 0.67
N ALA A 236 5.96 -0.20 0.74
CA ALA A 236 5.00 0.76 1.26
C ALA A 236 3.80 0.99 0.34
N SER A 237 3.96 0.87 -0.99
CA SER A 237 2.91 1.15 -1.96
C SER A 237 2.02 -0.06 -2.25
N ASP A 238 2.58 -1.25 -2.21
CA ASP A 238 1.86 -2.52 -2.40
C ASP A 238 1.15 -2.99 -1.12
N LEU A 239 1.45 -2.34 0.02
CA LEU A 239 0.83 -2.62 1.32
C LEU A 239 1.06 -4.05 1.82
N VAL A 240 2.16 -4.69 1.44
CA VAL A 240 2.59 -5.96 2.01
C VAL A 240 3.01 -5.81 3.48
N SER A 241 3.08 -6.90 4.23
CA SER A 241 3.37 -6.83 5.66
C SER A 241 4.72 -6.17 5.96
N MET A 242 4.75 -5.32 6.97
CA MET A 242 5.96 -4.66 7.50
C MET A 242 6.64 -5.52 8.57
N THR A 243 6.75 -6.83 8.28
CA THR A 243 7.35 -7.84 9.14
C THR A 243 8.47 -8.57 8.41
N GLY A 244 9.18 -9.47 9.07
CA GLY A 244 10.21 -10.32 8.46
C GLY A 244 11.20 -9.54 7.57
N GLU A 245 11.43 -10.06 6.37
CA GLU A 245 12.36 -9.45 5.41
C GLU A 245 11.89 -8.09 4.89
N ASN A 246 10.57 -7.89 4.72
CA ASN A 246 10.04 -6.60 4.30
C ASN A 246 10.41 -5.49 5.30
N ARG A 247 10.38 -5.79 6.61
CA ARG A 247 10.81 -4.83 7.64
C ARG A 247 12.30 -4.51 7.53
N ILE A 248 13.13 -5.52 7.28
CA ILE A 248 14.58 -5.33 7.10
C ILE A 248 14.83 -4.45 5.87
N LEU A 249 14.26 -4.82 4.72
CA LEU A 249 14.41 -4.10 3.46
C LEU A 249 13.86 -2.66 3.55
N ALA A 250 12.68 -2.48 4.19
CA ALA A 250 12.10 -1.17 4.40
C ALA A 250 12.93 -0.28 5.34
N HIS A 251 13.52 -0.85 6.40
CA HIS A 251 14.39 -0.11 7.32
C HIS A 251 15.60 0.47 6.58
N TYR A 252 16.33 -0.36 5.86
CA TYR A 252 17.51 0.09 5.10
C TYR A 252 17.13 0.92 3.88
N GLY A 253 16.02 0.58 3.23
CA GLY A 253 15.48 1.36 2.12
C GLY A 253 15.08 2.76 2.54
N LEU A 254 14.40 2.91 3.67
CA LEU A 254 14.01 4.22 4.22
C LEU A 254 15.24 5.03 4.63
N LYS A 255 16.25 4.39 5.23
CA LYS A 255 17.54 5.02 5.54
C LYS A 255 18.19 5.55 4.27
N ARG A 256 18.32 4.71 3.23
CA ARG A 256 18.90 5.11 1.96
C ARG A 256 18.10 6.23 1.27
N LEU A 257 16.77 6.14 1.27
CA LEU A 257 15.89 7.17 0.71
C LEU A 257 16.11 8.53 1.37
N ASN A 258 16.44 8.55 2.66
CA ASN A 258 16.71 9.77 3.41
C ASN A 258 18.16 10.27 3.29
N GLU A 259 19.14 9.39 3.13
CA GLU A 259 20.57 9.75 3.12
C GLU A 259 21.10 9.97 1.70
N ASN A 260 20.73 9.10 0.76
CA ASN A 260 21.27 9.09 -0.61
C ASN A 260 20.26 8.48 -1.60
N PRO A 261 19.08 9.12 -1.81
CA PRO A 261 18.07 8.65 -2.76
C PRO A 261 18.59 8.70 -4.19
N ARG A 262 18.09 7.79 -5.05
CA ARG A 262 18.32 7.90 -6.49
C ARG A 262 17.71 9.19 -7.05
N LYS A 263 18.22 9.68 -8.17
CA LYS A 263 17.85 10.98 -8.74
C LYS A 263 16.36 11.11 -9.03
N GLY A 264 15.73 10.04 -9.54
CA GLY A 264 14.29 10.03 -9.79
C GLY A 264 13.45 10.18 -8.51
N LEU A 265 13.81 9.49 -7.43
CA LEU A 265 13.12 9.62 -6.16
C LEU A 265 13.38 10.98 -5.49
N LEU A 266 14.60 11.52 -5.61
CA LEU A 266 14.92 12.88 -5.13
C LEU A 266 14.08 13.93 -5.86
N ALA A 267 13.90 13.80 -7.18
CA ALA A 267 13.02 14.68 -7.95
C ALA A 267 11.57 14.58 -7.44
N MET A 268 11.05 13.37 -7.16
CA MET A 268 9.71 13.19 -6.60
C MET A 268 9.56 13.80 -5.20
N ILE A 269 10.55 13.63 -4.32
CA ILE A 269 10.58 14.22 -2.99
C ILE A 269 10.45 15.75 -3.09
N ASN A 270 11.25 16.38 -3.93
CA ASN A 270 11.23 17.83 -4.14
C ASN A 270 9.90 18.32 -4.73
N LEU A 271 9.37 17.67 -5.76
CA LEU A 271 8.09 18.00 -6.40
C LEU A 271 6.90 17.76 -5.47
N ALA A 272 7.01 16.80 -4.55
CA ALA A 272 6.02 16.57 -3.50
C ALA A 272 6.14 17.58 -2.35
N LYS A 273 7.14 18.48 -2.38
CA LYS A 273 7.45 19.46 -1.32
C LYS A 273 7.69 18.80 0.03
N LEU A 274 8.36 17.64 0.01
CA LEU A 274 8.78 16.93 1.20
C LEU A 274 10.14 17.43 1.64
N GLU A 275 10.44 17.29 2.94
CA GLU A 275 11.73 17.64 3.52
C GLU A 275 12.72 16.46 3.28
N PRO A 276 13.75 16.64 2.44
CA PRO A 276 14.77 15.61 2.26
C PRO A 276 15.45 15.25 3.60
N GLY A 277 15.70 13.95 3.82
CA GLY A 277 16.25 13.46 5.08
C GLY A 277 15.23 13.18 6.19
N HIS A 278 13.94 13.45 5.94
CA HIS A 278 12.84 13.24 6.89
C HIS A 278 11.64 12.49 6.28
N ILE A 279 11.87 11.74 5.23
CA ILE A 279 10.82 10.96 4.55
C ILE A 279 10.36 9.80 5.43
N THR A 280 9.05 9.64 5.54
CA THR A 280 8.38 8.58 6.28
C THR A 280 7.66 7.60 5.35
N ILE A 281 7.22 6.46 5.87
CA ILE A 281 6.36 5.53 5.12
C ILE A 281 5.05 6.22 4.68
N ASP A 282 4.44 7.04 5.54
CA ASP A 282 3.24 7.82 5.19
C ASP A 282 3.49 8.74 3.98
N ASP A 283 4.69 9.35 3.88
CA ASP A 283 5.04 10.18 2.73
C ASP A 283 5.17 9.37 1.45
N ILE A 284 5.67 8.14 1.55
CA ILE A 284 5.72 7.23 0.40
C ILE A 284 4.30 6.86 -0.02
N VAL A 285 3.49 6.34 0.89
CA VAL A 285 2.11 5.87 0.62
C VAL A 285 1.21 6.98 0.08
N PHE A 286 1.27 8.18 0.66
CA PHE A 286 0.30 9.24 0.34
C PHE A 286 0.82 10.32 -0.60
N LYS A 287 2.12 10.40 -0.85
CA LYS A 287 2.69 11.47 -1.68
C LYS A 287 3.59 10.98 -2.81
N ILE A 288 4.51 10.03 -2.58
CA ILE A 288 5.44 9.54 -3.61
C ILE A 288 4.76 8.48 -4.48
N GLY A 289 4.26 7.40 -3.89
CA GLY A 289 3.59 6.29 -4.58
C GLY A 289 2.45 6.73 -5.51
N PRO A 290 1.50 7.59 -5.04
CA PRO A 290 0.41 8.09 -5.88
C PRO A 290 0.87 8.89 -7.11
N ARG A 291 2.05 9.56 -7.05
CA ARG A 291 2.63 10.22 -8.21
C ARG A 291 3.16 9.22 -9.22
N ILE A 292 3.95 8.24 -8.76
CA ILE A 292 4.47 7.17 -9.63
C ILE A 292 3.30 6.42 -10.29
N ASN A 293 2.28 6.04 -9.51
CA ASN A 293 1.07 5.40 -10.03
C ASN A 293 0.29 6.24 -11.05
N ALA A 294 0.39 7.59 -10.98
CA ALA A 294 -0.30 8.46 -11.92
C ALA A 294 0.24 8.31 -13.35
N ALA A 295 1.51 7.98 -13.53
CA ALA A 295 2.10 7.71 -14.85
C ALA A 295 1.31 6.60 -15.57
N GLY A 296 1.12 5.43 -14.95
CA GLY A 296 0.39 4.29 -15.52
C GLY A 296 -1.14 4.49 -15.61
N ARG A 297 -1.70 5.51 -14.94
CA ARG A 297 -3.13 5.82 -15.00
C ARG A 297 -3.50 6.86 -16.04
N MET A 298 -2.60 7.81 -16.32
CA MET A 298 -2.88 8.98 -17.17
C MET A 298 -2.16 8.90 -18.51
N GLU A 299 -1.02 8.17 -18.58
CA GLU A 299 -0.19 8.10 -19.77
C GLU A 299 0.42 6.70 -19.93
N SER A 300 1.61 6.46 -19.42
CA SER A 300 2.32 5.17 -19.52
C SER A 300 3.19 4.90 -18.30
N GLY A 301 3.10 3.68 -17.79
CA GLY A 301 3.98 3.19 -16.70
C GLY A 301 5.47 3.22 -17.07
N ARG A 302 5.80 3.24 -18.37
CA ARG A 302 7.17 3.40 -18.87
C ARG A 302 7.85 4.65 -18.31
N LEU A 303 7.13 5.78 -18.21
CA LEU A 303 7.66 7.02 -17.62
C LEU A 303 8.13 6.86 -16.19
N ALA A 304 7.45 6.02 -15.39
CA ALA A 304 7.87 5.74 -14.02
C ALA A 304 9.23 5.04 -14.00
N VAL A 305 9.44 4.02 -14.84
CA VAL A 305 10.73 3.33 -14.96
C VAL A 305 11.83 4.27 -15.45
N GLU A 306 11.55 5.09 -16.48
CA GLU A 306 12.49 6.09 -17.01
C GLU A 306 12.90 7.10 -15.92
N LEU A 307 11.96 7.56 -15.10
CA LEU A 307 12.26 8.41 -13.95
C LEU A 307 13.17 7.70 -12.94
N LEU A 308 12.80 6.48 -12.54
CA LEU A 308 13.50 5.73 -11.50
C LEU A 308 14.90 5.26 -11.94
N THR A 309 15.16 5.21 -13.24
CA THR A 309 16.46 4.84 -13.82
C THR A 309 17.23 6.02 -14.41
N ALA A 310 16.75 7.26 -14.23
CA ALA A 310 17.36 8.46 -14.77
C ALA A 310 18.82 8.64 -14.32
N ALA A 311 19.71 8.84 -15.28
CA ALA A 311 21.15 8.93 -15.04
C ALA A 311 21.61 10.31 -14.53
N ASP A 312 20.82 11.35 -14.75
CA ASP A 312 21.15 12.72 -14.38
C ASP A 312 19.94 13.49 -13.81
N ASP A 313 20.23 14.53 -13.04
CA ASP A 313 19.21 15.31 -12.30
C ASP A 313 18.27 16.06 -13.24
N ARG A 314 18.75 16.52 -14.40
CA ARG A 314 17.95 17.25 -15.39
C ARG A 314 16.89 16.35 -16.00
N THR A 315 17.28 15.15 -16.40
CA THR A 315 16.37 14.13 -16.94
C THR A 315 15.35 13.70 -15.88
N ALA A 316 15.82 13.43 -14.66
CA ALA A 316 14.96 13.06 -13.53
C ALA A 316 13.92 14.14 -13.22
N PHE A 317 14.34 15.41 -13.18
CA PHE A 317 13.43 16.53 -12.90
C PHE A 317 12.40 16.72 -14.02
N ARG A 318 12.80 16.70 -15.29
CA ARG A 318 11.89 16.86 -16.43
C ARG A 318 10.81 15.77 -16.47
N ILE A 319 11.19 14.50 -16.29
CA ILE A 319 10.22 13.39 -16.25
C ILE A 319 9.36 13.50 -14.98
N GLY A 320 9.99 13.87 -13.88
CA GLY A 320 9.30 14.08 -12.62
C GLY A 320 8.21 15.16 -12.69
N GLU A 321 8.45 16.29 -13.37
CA GLU A 321 7.45 17.34 -13.60
C GLU A 321 6.26 16.77 -14.40
N GLN A 322 6.50 16.03 -15.48
CA GLN A 322 5.44 15.40 -16.29
C GLN A 322 4.57 14.47 -15.43
N ILE A 323 5.18 13.60 -14.63
CA ILE A 323 4.47 12.69 -13.71
C ILE A 323 3.70 13.47 -12.62
N ASN A 324 4.28 14.54 -12.08
CA ASN A 324 3.59 15.37 -11.11
C ASN A 324 2.38 16.10 -11.70
N ASP A 325 2.46 16.54 -12.95
CA ASP A 325 1.33 17.15 -13.67
C ASP A 325 0.24 16.12 -13.93
N ASN A 326 0.58 14.91 -14.39
CA ASN A 326 -0.35 13.80 -14.52
C ASN A 326 -1.06 13.49 -13.18
N ASN A 327 -0.33 13.53 -12.06
CA ASN A 327 -0.93 13.33 -10.74
C ASN A 327 -1.86 14.48 -10.33
N ASN A 328 -1.55 15.72 -10.70
CA ASN A 328 -2.41 16.87 -10.41
C ASN A 328 -3.70 16.80 -11.24
N GLU A 329 -3.61 16.44 -12.52
CA GLU A 329 -4.75 16.20 -13.39
C GLU A 329 -5.63 15.05 -12.85
N ARG A 330 -5.02 13.91 -12.52
CA ARG A 330 -5.72 12.78 -11.89
C ARG A 330 -6.47 13.22 -10.64
N LYS A 331 -5.85 14.04 -9.75
CA LYS A 331 -6.50 14.54 -8.54
C LYS A 331 -7.68 15.47 -8.83
N SER A 332 -7.62 16.25 -9.91
CA SER A 332 -8.75 17.10 -10.32
C SER A 332 -9.93 16.26 -10.78
N ILE A 333 -9.67 15.32 -11.69
CA ILE A 333 -10.68 14.37 -12.19
C ILE A 333 -11.29 13.53 -11.06
N ASP A 334 -10.44 13.01 -10.16
CA ASP A 334 -10.86 12.25 -9.00
C ASP A 334 -11.81 13.04 -8.08
N ARG A 335 -11.50 14.33 -7.79
CA ARG A 335 -12.38 15.19 -6.98
C ARG A 335 -13.72 15.46 -7.65
N GLU A 336 -13.71 15.75 -8.93
CA GLU A 336 -14.91 16.03 -9.71
C GLU A 336 -15.84 14.80 -9.73
N ILE A 337 -15.32 13.65 -10.13
CA ILE A 337 -16.08 12.40 -10.18
C ILE A 337 -16.56 11.98 -8.78
N THR A 338 -15.70 12.13 -7.74
CA THR A 338 -16.11 11.82 -6.37
C THR A 338 -17.26 12.70 -5.92
N GLN A 339 -17.23 14.01 -6.22
CA GLN A 339 -18.32 14.91 -5.85
C GLN A 339 -19.62 14.54 -6.58
N GLU A 340 -19.56 14.31 -7.90
CA GLU A 340 -20.72 13.84 -8.66
C GLU A 340 -21.32 12.54 -8.10
N ALA A 341 -20.46 11.55 -7.78
CA ALA A 341 -20.89 10.27 -7.23
C ALA A 341 -21.52 10.43 -5.83
N LEU A 342 -20.97 11.29 -4.97
CA LEU A 342 -21.55 11.63 -3.66
C LEU A 342 -22.92 12.30 -3.81
N ASP A 343 -23.08 13.19 -4.78
CA ASP A 343 -24.34 13.88 -5.05
C ASP A 343 -25.37 12.89 -5.60
N MET A 344 -24.99 11.97 -6.49
CA MET A 344 -25.88 10.90 -6.98
C MET A 344 -26.44 10.04 -5.84
N VAL A 345 -25.60 9.69 -4.84
CA VAL A 345 -26.06 8.92 -3.68
C VAL A 345 -27.02 9.73 -2.81
N LYS A 346 -26.74 11.02 -2.58
CA LYS A 346 -27.58 11.90 -1.76
C LYS A 346 -28.94 12.20 -2.40
N ASP A 347 -28.95 12.39 -3.71
CA ASP A 347 -30.13 12.75 -4.47
C ASP A 347 -30.99 11.53 -4.84
N GLY A 348 -30.54 10.31 -4.48
CA GLY A 348 -31.25 9.06 -4.76
C GLY A 348 -31.25 8.68 -6.23
N THR A 349 -30.33 9.21 -7.03
CA THR A 349 -30.13 8.87 -8.46
C THR A 349 -29.08 7.78 -8.67
N ALA A 350 -28.36 7.39 -7.62
CA ALA A 350 -27.49 6.22 -7.64
C ALA A 350 -28.32 4.94 -7.76
N LEU A 351 -27.72 3.90 -8.33
CA LEU A 351 -28.26 2.54 -8.31
C LEU A 351 -28.05 1.88 -6.92
N ALA A 352 -27.85 2.73 -5.89
CA ALA A 352 -27.54 2.34 -4.52
C ALA A 352 -28.78 1.82 -3.79
N THR A 353 -28.51 0.96 -2.83
CA THR A 353 -29.47 0.39 -1.90
C THR A 353 -29.08 0.66 -0.45
N GLU A 354 -29.77 0.03 0.49
CA GLU A 354 -29.41 0.16 1.91
C GLU A 354 -28.02 -0.41 2.23
N ASN A 355 -27.56 -1.47 1.55
CA ASN A 355 -26.39 -2.25 1.92
C ASN A 355 -25.24 -2.22 0.93
N VAL A 356 -25.47 -1.80 -0.31
CA VAL A 356 -24.45 -1.65 -1.36
C VAL A 356 -24.60 -0.31 -2.06
N THR A 357 -23.49 0.32 -2.42
CA THR A 357 -23.50 1.55 -3.23
C THR A 357 -23.08 1.21 -4.66
N ILE A 358 -23.95 1.46 -5.64
CA ILE A 358 -23.61 1.29 -7.06
C ILE A 358 -23.90 2.60 -7.78
N VAL A 359 -22.91 3.16 -8.43
CA VAL A 359 -23.02 4.38 -9.23
C VAL A 359 -22.48 4.14 -10.65
N TYR A 360 -23.15 4.73 -11.65
CA TYR A 360 -22.77 4.63 -13.05
C TYR A 360 -22.87 5.98 -13.75
N ASN A 361 -21.80 6.35 -14.43
CA ASN A 361 -21.82 7.46 -15.38
C ASN A 361 -20.89 7.11 -16.56
N PRO A 362 -21.41 7.08 -17.81
CA PRO A 362 -20.65 6.64 -18.98
C PRO A 362 -19.49 7.59 -19.36
N THR A 363 -19.42 8.78 -18.78
CA THR A 363 -18.41 9.79 -19.11
C THR A 363 -17.22 9.80 -18.15
N TRP A 364 -17.28 9.05 -17.04
CA TRP A 364 -16.21 9.04 -16.07
C TRP A 364 -14.94 8.36 -16.58
N ASN A 365 -13.79 8.86 -16.13
CA ASN A 365 -12.50 8.31 -16.49
C ASN A 365 -12.26 6.96 -15.79
N LYS A 366 -12.08 5.89 -16.58
CA LYS A 366 -11.81 4.53 -16.09
C LYS A 366 -10.60 4.45 -15.14
N GLY A 367 -9.57 5.30 -15.34
CA GLY A 367 -8.33 5.29 -14.53
C GLY A 367 -8.52 5.70 -13.08
N VAL A 368 -9.63 6.39 -12.74
CA VAL A 368 -9.88 6.90 -11.38
C VAL A 368 -11.08 6.27 -10.67
N VAL A 369 -11.96 5.53 -11.36
CA VAL A 369 -13.17 4.95 -10.74
C VAL A 369 -12.86 4.07 -9.51
N GLY A 370 -11.71 3.38 -9.48
CA GLY A 370 -11.28 2.62 -8.31
C GLY A 370 -10.91 3.49 -7.10
N ILE A 371 -10.41 4.71 -7.33
CA ILE A 371 -10.13 5.68 -6.26
C ILE A 371 -11.45 6.23 -5.73
N VAL A 372 -12.37 6.57 -6.64
CA VAL A 372 -13.72 7.03 -6.29
C VAL A 372 -14.47 5.97 -5.47
N ALA A 373 -14.37 4.69 -5.85
CA ALA A 373 -14.98 3.60 -5.09
C ALA A 373 -14.45 3.55 -3.65
N SER A 374 -13.14 3.68 -3.44
CA SER A 374 -12.55 3.75 -2.10
C SER A 374 -13.07 4.95 -1.29
N ARG A 375 -13.21 6.13 -1.91
CA ARG A 375 -13.76 7.32 -1.23
C ARG A 375 -15.24 7.19 -0.86
N LEU A 376 -16.02 6.51 -1.68
CA LEU A 376 -17.43 6.23 -1.35
C LEU A 376 -17.52 5.21 -0.20
N VAL A 377 -16.62 4.20 -0.16
CA VAL A 377 -16.53 3.31 1.00
C VAL A 377 -16.17 4.09 2.27
N GLU A 378 -15.21 5.00 2.21
CA GLU A 378 -14.85 5.86 3.35
C GLU A 378 -16.03 6.75 3.80
N ALA A 379 -16.84 7.24 2.85
CA ALA A 379 -17.97 8.14 3.15
C ALA A 379 -19.19 7.42 3.70
N PHE A 380 -19.52 6.23 3.19
CA PHE A 380 -20.77 5.52 3.50
C PHE A 380 -20.57 4.21 4.24
N TYR A 381 -19.34 3.71 4.29
CA TYR A 381 -18.92 2.44 4.88
C TYR A 381 -19.77 1.25 4.40
N LYS A 382 -19.91 1.12 3.07
CA LYS A 382 -20.63 0.05 2.39
C LYS A 382 -19.81 -0.50 1.23
N PRO A 383 -19.97 -1.80 0.87
CA PRO A 383 -19.46 -2.31 -0.39
C PRO A 383 -19.88 -1.39 -1.54
N THR A 384 -18.96 -1.02 -2.39
CA THR A 384 -19.20 0.01 -3.41
C THR A 384 -18.70 -0.42 -4.78
N VAL A 385 -19.51 -0.23 -5.81
CA VAL A 385 -19.17 -0.44 -7.22
C VAL A 385 -19.32 0.87 -7.98
N VAL A 386 -18.23 1.32 -8.61
CA VAL A 386 -18.24 2.52 -9.47
C VAL A 386 -18.01 2.10 -10.91
N LEU A 387 -18.99 2.42 -11.76
CA LEU A 387 -19.06 1.99 -13.15
C LEU A 387 -18.94 3.16 -14.12
N THR A 388 -18.33 2.91 -15.26
CA THR A 388 -18.23 3.83 -16.39
C THR A 388 -18.30 3.08 -17.71
N LYS A 389 -18.20 3.78 -18.85
CA LYS A 389 -18.15 3.15 -20.19
C LYS A 389 -16.77 3.28 -20.80
N SER A 390 -16.23 2.16 -21.30
CA SER A 390 -14.95 2.13 -22.01
C SER A 390 -14.99 1.07 -23.10
N ASN A 391 -14.52 1.41 -24.30
CA ASN A 391 -14.44 0.49 -25.46
C ASN A 391 -15.80 -0.21 -25.78
N GLY A 392 -16.93 0.49 -25.58
CA GLY A 392 -18.26 -0.06 -25.84
C GLY A 392 -18.86 -0.92 -24.72
N PHE A 393 -18.12 -1.20 -23.66
CA PHE A 393 -18.57 -1.97 -22.50
C PHE A 393 -18.73 -1.08 -21.27
N VAL A 394 -19.58 -1.50 -20.34
CA VAL A 394 -19.60 -0.99 -18.97
C VAL A 394 -18.48 -1.65 -18.22
N THR A 395 -17.60 -0.86 -17.64
CA THR A 395 -16.45 -1.33 -16.85
C THR A 395 -16.40 -0.58 -15.54
N GLY A 396 -15.83 -1.20 -14.51
CA GLY A 396 -15.74 -0.53 -13.23
C GLY A 396 -14.80 -1.17 -12.23
N SER A 397 -14.82 -0.58 -11.06
CA SER A 397 -14.05 -1.04 -9.93
C SER A 397 -14.93 -1.11 -8.69
N ALA A 398 -14.74 -2.16 -7.93
CA ALA A 398 -15.44 -2.42 -6.69
C ALA A 398 -14.49 -2.39 -5.49
N ARG A 399 -14.98 -1.92 -4.35
CA ARG A 399 -14.26 -1.88 -3.07
C ARG A 399 -15.19 -2.35 -1.97
N SER A 400 -14.63 -3.08 -1.00
CA SER A 400 -15.37 -3.64 0.13
C SER A 400 -15.07 -2.92 1.44
N VAL A 401 -15.90 -3.21 2.43
CA VAL A 401 -15.65 -2.95 3.85
C VAL A 401 -14.94 -4.14 4.49
N GLN A 402 -14.37 -3.94 5.66
CA GLN A 402 -13.69 -5.00 6.40
C GLN A 402 -14.65 -6.16 6.73
N GLY A 403 -14.20 -7.39 6.51
CA GLY A 403 -14.97 -8.60 6.81
C GLY A 403 -15.85 -9.10 5.68
N PHE A 404 -16.24 -8.27 4.71
CA PHE A 404 -17.15 -8.67 3.64
C PHE A 404 -16.44 -9.07 2.35
N ASP A 405 -16.73 -10.28 1.85
CA ASP A 405 -16.18 -10.81 0.59
C ASP A 405 -16.95 -10.25 -0.62
N LEU A 406 -16.42 -9.17 -1.19
CA LEU A 406 -16.98 -8.54 -2.39
C LEU A 406 -16.72 -9.37 -3.66
N TYR A 407 -15.61 -10.12 -3.71
CA TYR A 407 -15.28 -10.94 -4.88
C TYR A 407 -16.35 -12.02 -5.09
N ALA A 408 -16.75 -12.73 -4.03
CA ALA A 408 -17.83 -13.69 -4.09
C ALA A 408 -19.17 -13.07 -4.57
N SER A 409 -19.41 -11.80 -4.25
CA SER A 409 -20.60 -11.08 -4.72
C SER A 409 -20.55 -10.85 -6.23
N ILE A 410 -19.40 -10.45 -6.78
CA ILE A 410 -19.21 -10.24 -8.21
C ILE A 410 -19.24 -11.58 -8.95
N GLU A 411 -18.60 -12.61 -8.42
CA GLU A 411 -18.59 -13.97 -8.97
C GLU A 411 -20.00 -14.56 -9.10
N SER A 412 -20.92 -14.23 -8.16
CA SER A 412 -22.32 -14.64 -8.26
C SER A 412 -23.06 -14.07 -9.50
N CYS A 413 -22.46 -13.10 -10.15
CA CYS A 413 -22.95 -12.46 -11.38
C CYS A 413 -22.09 -12.83 -12.60
N ALA A 414 -21.23 -13.84 -12.53
CA ALA A 414 -20.25 -14.17 -13.56
C ALA A 414 -20.85 -14.37 -14.96
N ASP A 415 -22.08 -14.90 -15.05
CA ASP A 415 -22.82 -15.08 -16.29
C ASP A 415 -23.24 -13.78 -16.99
N LEU A 416 -23.21 -12.65 -16.30
CA LEU A 416 -23.49 -11.31 -16.83
C LEU A 416 -22.22 -10.56 -17.24
N LEU A 417 -21.03 -11.08 -16.87
CA LEU A 417 -19.76 -10.40 -17.02
C LEU A 417 -18.97 -10.96 -18.20
N GLU A 418 -18.35 -10.08 -18.98
CA GLU A 418 -17.37 -10.45 -20.02
C GLU A 418 -16.01 -10.79 -19.39
N ASN A 419 -15.67 -10.08 -18.30
CA ASN A 419 -14.44 -10.27 -17.53
C ASN A 419 -14.58 -9.71 -16.13
N PHE A 420 -14.01 -10.38 -15.15
CA PHE A 420 -13.86 -9.89 -13.78
C PHE A 420 -12.62 -10.50 -13.13
N GLY A 421 -12.09 -9.81 -12.11
CA GLY A 421 -10.96 -10.32 -11.35
C GLY A 421 -10.65 -9.41 -10.17
N GLY A 422 -9.94 -9.95 -9.19
CA GLY A 422 -9.59 -9.21 -7.98
C GLY A 422 -9.47 -10.12 -6.76
N HIS A 423 -9.68 -9.54 -5.61
CA HIS A 423 -9.61 -10.18 -4.30
C HIS A 423 -10.79 -9.76 -3.42
N VAL A 424 -10.88 -10.30 -2.21
CA VAL A 424 -11.97 -10.07 -1.24
C VAL A 424 -12.36 -8.59 -1.10
N TYR A 425 -11.38 -7.68 -1.09
CA TYR A 425 -11.63 -6.25 -0.81
C TYR A 425 -11.62 -5.34 -2.04
N ALA A 426 -11.18 -5.82 -3.18
CA ALA A 426 -11.07 -5.01 -4.39
C ALA A 426 -11.18 -5.85 -5.65
N ALA A 427 -12.04 -5.45 -6.58
CA ALA A 427 -12.20 -6.15 -7.85
C ALA A 427 -12.46 -5.17 -9.00
N GLY A 428 -12.13 -5.63 -10.20
CA GLY A 428 -12.49 -4.99 -11.47
C GLY A 428 -13.49 -5.87 -12.22
N LEU A 429 -14.34 -5.25 -13.03
CA LEU A 429 -15.34 -5.97 -13.82
C LEU A 429 -15.66 -5.25 -15.14
N THR A 430 -16.12 -6.03 -16.10
CA THR A 430 -16.58 -5.54 -17.41
C THR A 430 -17.80 -6.32 -17.85
N MET A 431 -18.82 -5.62 -18.38
CA MET A 431 -20.06 -6.22 -18.85
C MET A 431 -20.63 -5.47 -20.05
N LYS A 432 -21.60 -6.06 -20.73
CA LYS A 432 -22.43 -5.34 -21.69
C LYS A 432 -23.41 -4.42 -20.99
N GLU A 433 -23.73 -3.29 -21.61
CA GLU A 433 -24.65 -2.30 -21.03
C GLU A 433 -26.06 -2.87 -20.78
N GLU A 434 -26.51 -3.81 -21.61
CA GLU A 434 -27.78 -4.51 -21.45
C GLU A 434 -27.89 -5.36 -20.16
N HIS A 435 -26.77 -5.71 -19.55
CA HIS A 435 -26.70 -6.48 -18.30
C HIS A 435 -26.68 -5.61 -17.04
N LEU A 436 -26.54 -4.28 -17.16
CA LEU A 436 -26.32 -3.38 -16.04
C LEU A 436 -27.44 -3.44 -14.98
N GLU A 437 -28.69 -3.39 -15.39
CA GLU A 437 -29.82 -3.42 -14.44
C GLU A 437 -29.89 -4.75 -13.68
N GLU A 438 -29.71 -5.87 -14.38
CA GLU A 438 -29.75 -7.19 -13.77
C GLU A 438 -28.55 -7.41 -12.85
N PHE A 439 -27.36 -6.93 -13.23
CA PHE A 439 -26.17 -6.94 -12.38
C PHE A 439 -26.44 -6.18 -11.07
N CYS A 440 -26.96 -4.96 -11.14
CA CYS A 440 -27.27 -4.16 -9.95
C CYS A 440 -28.28 -4.87 -9.04
N ARG A 441 -29.33 -5.45 -9.61
CA ARG A 441 -30.35 -6.17 -8.85
C ARG A 441 -29.78 -7.42 -8.14
N ARG A 442 -28.93 -8.20 -8.83
CA ARG A 442 -28.31 -9.40 -8.23
C ARG A 442 -27.28 -9.04 -7.18
N MET A 443 -26.43 -8.04 -7.44
CA MET A 443 -25.46 -7.55 -6.46
C MET A 443 -26.16 -7.09 -5.18
N ASP A 444 -27.23 -6.30 -5.30
CA ASP A 444 -27.99 -5.86 -4.16
C ASP A 444 -28.57 -7.03 -3.36
N SER A 445 -29.24 -7.95 -4.04
CA SER A 445 -29.83 -9.13 -3.40
C SER A 445 -28.78 -10.00 -2.69
N PHE A 446 -27.62 -10.18 -3.30
CA PHE A 446 -26.55 -10.97 -2.71
C PHE A 446 -25.95 -10.30 -1.48
N VAL A 447 -25.60 -9.01 -1.59
CA VAL A 447 -25.02 -8.25 -0.48
C VAL A 447 -26.02 -8.16 0.68
N SER A 448 -27.27 -7.76 0.41
CA SER A 448 -28.30 -7.65 1.45
C SER A 448 -28.62 -8.98 2.15
N GLY A 449 -28.41 -10.11 1.47
CA GLY A 449 -28.60 -11.44 2.05
C GLY A 449 -27.44 -11.96 2.90
N LYS A 450 -26.26 -11.33 2.82
CA LYS A 450 -25.04 -11.82 3.48
C LYS A 450 -24.38 -10.83 4.42
N ILE A 451 -24.46 -9.52 4.13
CA ILE A 451 -23.77 -8.52 4.93
C ILE A 451 -24.42 -8.37 6.30
N THR A 452 -23.59 -8.30 7.33
CA THR A 452 -24.06 -8.12 8.70
C THR A 452 -24.04 -6.64 9.11
N ARG A 453 -24.74 -6.28 10.17
CA ARG A 453 -24.70 -4.93 10.73
C ARG A 453 -23.31 -4.58 11.28
N GLU A 454 -22.63 -5.57 11.82
CA GLU A 454 -21.25 -5.44 12.33
C GLU A 454 -20.29 -5.06 11.19
N GLU A 455 -20.41 -5.69 10.02
CA GLU A 455 -19.60 -5.37 8.83
C GLU A 455 -19.91 -3.99 8.23
N LEU A 456 -21.08 -3.43 8.50
CA LEU A 456 -21.48 -2.07 8.12
C LEU A 456 -21.10 -1.00 9.16
N THR A 457 -20.48 -1.39 10.27
CA THR A 457 -20.04 -0.49 11.33
C THR A 457 -18.52 -0.37 11.33
N PRO A 458 -17.95 0.82 11.04
CA PRO A 458 -16.49 0.99 11.04
C PRO A 458 -15.93 0.76 12.45
N VAL A 459 -14.84 0.02 12.56
CA VAL A 459 -14.19 -0.30 13.83
C VAL A 459 -12.87 0.47 13.95
N VAL A 460 -12.63 1.07 15.12
CA VAL A 460 -11.32 1.56 15.53
C VAL A 460 -10.70 0.52 16.45
N GLU A 461 -9.71 -0.20 15.94
CA GLU A 461 -8.91 -1.12 16.74
C GLU A 461 -7.95 -0.33 17.63
N ILE A 462 -7.94 -0.64 18.93
CA ILE A 462 -7.15 0.06 19.94
C ILE A 462 -6.14 -0.93 20.52
N ASP A 463 -4.86 -0.62 20.37
CA ASP A 463 -3.78 -1.48 20.86
C ASP A 463 -3.66 -1.49 22.38
N ALA A 464 -3.80 -0.32 23.02
CA ALA A 464 -3.68 -0.22 24.48
C ALA A 464 -4.36 1.04 25.04
N ARG A 465 -4.70 0.99 26.35
CA ARG A 465 -5.00 2.20 27.13
C ARG A 465 -3.70 2.87 27.53
N LEU A 466 -3.66 4.19 27.50
CA LEU A 466 -2.47 4.97 27.83
C LEU A 466 -2.86 6.22 28.62
N ASP A 467 -2.26 6.41 29.78
CA ASP A 467 -2.36 7.65 30.55
C ASP A 467 -1.35 8.69 30.04
N PHE A 468 -1.71 9.97 30.02
CA PHE A 468 -0.80 11.02 29.56
C PHE A 468 0.50 11.08 30.36
N SER A 469 0.51 10.65 31.63
CA SER A 469 1.73 10.56 32.44
C SER A 469 2.77 9.60 31.83
N GLN A 470 2.33 8.57 31.11
CA GLN A 470 3.19 7.57 30.50
C GLN A 470 3.84 8.07 29.17
N ILE A 471 3.27 9.09 28.50
CA ILE A 471 3.82 9.65 27.26
C ILE A 471 5.09 10.47 27.56
N THR A 472 6.11 9.84 28.09
CA THR A 472 7.39 10.48 28.42
C THR A 472 8.31 10.59 27.20
N PRO A 473 9.37 11.42 27.23
CA PRO A 473 10.38 11.46 26.18
C PRO A 473 11.07 10.09 25.95
N LYS A 474 11.19 9.26 27.00
CA LYS A 474 11.71 7.90 26.87
C LYS A 474 10.71 7.02 26.12
N PHE A 475 9.42 7.08 26.47
CA PHE A 475 8.36 6.33 25.83
C PHE A 475 8.28 6.66 24.31
N THR A 476 8.19 7.94 23.96
CA THR A 476 8.08 8.37 22.56
C THR A 476 9.30 8.02 21.73
N ARG A 477 10.52 8.11 22.31
CA ARG A 477 11.76 7.68 21.64
C ARG A 477 11.79 6.17 21.38
N LEU A 478 11.29 5.37 22.30
CA LEU A 478 11.21 3.92 22.13
C LEU A 478 10.11 3.55 21.13
N LEU A 479 8.93 4.18 21.22
CA LEU A 479 7.85 4.00 20.27
C LEU A 479 8.30 4.31 18.82
N LYS A 480 9.13 5.33 18.64
CA LYS A 480 9.72 5.64 17.32
C LYS A 480 10.55 4.50 16.75
N GLN A 481 11.19 3.68 17.59
CA GLN A 481 11.97 2.52 17.11
C GLN A 481 11.11 1.37 16.59
N PHE A 482 9.77 1.40 16.79
CA PHE A 482 8.85 0.47 16.14
C PHE A 482 8.75 0.71 14.63
N GLN A 483 9.13 1.89 14.15
CA GLN A 483 9.16 2.18 12.72
C GLN A 483 10.17 1.27 11.97
N PRO A 484 9.93 1.01 10.67
CA PRO A 484 8.82 1.50 9.84
C PRO A 484 7.48 0.85 10.18
N PHE A 485 6.39 1.64 10.13
CA PHE A 485 5.03 1.14 10.32
C PHE A 485 4.41 0.72 8.98
N GLY A 486 3.48 -0.22 9.02
CA GLY A 486 2.74 -0.74 7.88
C GLY A 486 1.90 -1.95 8.29
N PRO A 487 1.24 -2.67 7.36
CA PRO A 487 0.48 -3.87 7.69
C PRO A 487 1.31 -4.86 8.53
N GLY A 488 0.71 -5.50 9.53
CA GLY A 488 1.41 -6.38 10.48
C GLY A 488 2.27 -5.66 11.54
N ASN A 489 2.58 -4.38 11.33
CA ASN A 489 3.23 -3.49 12.30
C ASN A 489 2.60 -2.09 12.22
N ASN A 490 1.30 -2.00 12.44
CA ASN A 490 0.56 -0.73 12.36
C ASN A 490 1.06 0.28 13.40
N ASN A 491 0.92 1.58 13.07
CA ASN A 491 1.16 2.64 14.04
C ASN A 491 0.15 2.50 15.19
N PRO A 492 0.58 2.27 16.44
CA PRO A 492 -0.32 1.97 17.54
C PRO A 492 -1.39 3.03 17.76
N VAL A 493 -2.58 2.56 18.06
CA VAL A 493 -3.72 3.38 18.49
C VAL A 493 -3.93 3.22 19.97
N PHE A 494 -3.89 4.34 20.69
CA PHE A 494 -4.08 4.39 22.13
C PHE A 494 -5.44 4.97 22.47
N LEU A 495 -5.98 4.55 23.61
CA LEU A 495 -7.18 5.11 24.24
C LEU A 495 -6.76 5.87 25.51
N THR A 496 -7.18 7.11 25.61
CA THR A 496 -7.16 7.89 26.86
C THR A 496 -8.56 8.40 27.15
N GLU A 497 -9.02 8.18 28.35
CA GLU A 497 -10.34 8.57 28.84
C GLU A 497 -10.22 9.86 29.69
N ASP A 498 -11.33 10.59 29.83
CA ASP A 498 -11.45 11.80 30.67
C ASP A 498 -10.42 12.90 30.33
N VAL A 499 -10.42 13.27 29.03
CA VAL A 499 -9.52 14.29 28.50
C VAL A 499 -10.27 15.59 28.25
N TYR A 500 -9.59 16.72 28.50
CA TYR A 500 -10.13 18.07 28.34
C TYR A 500 -9.23 18.89 27.41
N ASP A 501 -9.80 19.85 26.68
CA ASP A 501 -8.99 20.87 26.00
C ASP A 501 -8.57 21.98 27.01
N ALA A 502 -7.34 22.41 26.93
CA ALA A 502 -6.80 23.47 27.79
C ALA A 502 -7.31 24.89 27.45
N GLY A 503 -8.35 25.00 26.61
CA GLY A 503 -8.97 26.25 26.19
C GLY A 503 -8.37 26.86 24.91
N ASN A 504 -7.42 26.19 24.27
CA ASN A 504 -6.75 26.64 23.03
C ASN A 504 -7.33 25.99 21.77
N GLY A 505 -8.34 25.14 21.91
CA GLY A 505 -8.98 24.42 20.83
C GLY A 505 -9.53 25.33 19.73
N ARG A 506 -9.30 24.97 18.48
CA ARG A 506 -9.79 25.73 17.32
C ARG A 506 -10.04 24.85 16.12
N LYS A 507 -10.99 25.28 15.28
CA LYS A 507 -11.21 24.73 13.95
C LYS A 507 -10.12 25.22 13.00
N VAL A 508 -9.53 24.32 12.20
CA VAL A 508 -8.44 24.61 11.26
C VAL A 508 -8.69 23.96 9.90
N GLY A 509 -7.89 24.33 8.91
CA GLY A 509 -8.00 23.84 7.53
C GLY A 509 -9.04 24.58 6.70
N ALA A 510 -9.17 24.24 5.43
CA ALA A 510 -10.15 24.83 4.52
C ALA A 510 -11.57 24.50 5.02
N GLY A 511 -12.41 25.53 5.17
CA GLY A 511 -13.77 25.38 5.71
C GLY A 511 -13.85 25.04 7.20
N GLY A 512 -12.72 25.04 7.95
CA GLY A 512 -12.73 24.76 9.38
C GLY A 512 -13.12 23.31 9.73
N LEU A 513 -12.82 22.35 8.89
CA LEU A 513 -13.25 20.93 9.04
C LEU A 513 -12.42 20.15 10.06
N HIS A 514 -11.24 20.63 10.44
CA HIS A 514 -10.33 19.92 11.32
C HIS A 514 -10.25 20.57 12.69
N LEU A 515 -9.87 19.82 13.71
CA LEU A 515 -9.64 20.31 15.07
C LEU A 515 -8.14 20.37 15.36
N LYS A 516 -7.69 21.46 15.97
CA LYS A 516 -6.40 21.55 16.65
C LYS A 516 -6.65 21.85 18.12
N LEU A 517 -6.16 20.97 18.99
CA LEU A 517 -6.42 20.98 20.43
C LEU A 517 -5.11 20.93 21.20
N ASP A 518 -5.14 21.41 22.44
CA ASP A 518 -4.11 21.17 23.44
C ASP A 518 -4.77 20.41 24.60
N LEU A 519 -4.57 19.10 24.60
CA LEU A 519 -5.28 18.19 25.47
C LEU A 519 -4.56 17.96 26.80
N MET A 520 -5.32 17.90 27.89
CA MET A 520 -4.86 17.55 29.23
C MET A 520 -5.79 16.51 29.85
N GLN A 521 -5.27 15.76 30.79
CA GLN A 521 -6.04 14.78 31.58
C GLN A 521 -6.20 15.32 33.00
N GLU A 522 -7.33 15.05 33.65
CA GLU A 522 -7.60 15.56 35.00
C GLU A 522 -6.52 15.16 36.00
N SER A 523 -6.01 13.91 35.88
CA SER A 523 -4.90 13.39 36.68
C SER A 523 -3.56 14.15 36.46
N GLN A 524 -3.44 14.91 35.36
CA GLN A 524 -2.23 15.62 34.93
C GLN A 524 -2.54 17.03 34.37
N PRO A 525 -3.15 17.94 35.13
CA PRO A 525 -3.68 19.21 34.62
C PRO A 525 -2.62 20.17 34.08
N TYR A 526 -1.35 19.97 34.45
CA TYR A 526 -0.24 20.81 33.97
C TYR A 526 0.44 20.27 32.74
N ARG A 527 0.06 19.07 32.27
CA ARG A 527 0.63 18.43 31.10
C ARG A 527 -0.30 18.57 29.91
N GLN A 528 0.06 19.44 29.00
CA GLN A 528 -0.67 19.63 27.76
C GLN A 528 0.04 18.92 26.61
N ILE A 529 -0.71 18.22 25.76
CA ILE A 529 -0.20 17.54 24.58
C ILE A 529 -1.00 18.04 23.36
N ALA A 530 -0.28 18.56 22.36
CA ALA A 530 -0.90 19.02 21.13
C ALA A 530 -1.58 17.87 20.40
N ALA A 531 -2.79 18.10 19.88
CA ALA A 531 -3.55 17.11 19.12
C ALA A 531 -4.12 17.70 17.83
N ILE A 532 -4.29 16.86 16.82
CA ILE A 532 -4.93 17.17 15.54
C ILE A 532 -5.98 16.10 15.21
N GLY A 533 -7.23 16.54 14.98
CA GLY A 533 -8.33 15.70 14.51
C GLY A 533 -8.75 16.14 13.11
N PHE A 534 -8.60 15.26 12.12
CA PHE A 534 -9.04 15.55 10.75
C PHE A 534 -10.51 15.23 10.56
N ASN A 535 -11.28 16.18 9.98
CA ASN A 535 -12.72 16.08 9.75
C ASN A 535 -13.57 15.85 11.02
N MET A 536 -13.10 16.39 12.16
CA MET A 536 -13.73 16.22 13.48
C MET A 536 -14.29 17.52 14.03
N ALA A 537 -14.55 18.52 13.18
CA ALA A 537 -15.02 19.83 13.61
C ALA A 537 -16.41 19.81 14.30
N GLU A 538 -17.18 18.74 14.16
CA GLU A 538 -18.48 18.54 14.81
C GLU A 538 -18.36 18.46 16.34
N TYR A 539 -17.29 17.91 16.89
CA TYR A 539 -17.04 17.82 18.34
C TYR A 539 -16.63 19.15 18.99
N PHE A 540 -16.40 20.20 18.16
CA PHE A 540 -15.81 21.45 18.66
C PHE A 540 -16.65 22.13 19.74
N ASP A 541 -17.97 22.18 19.58
CA ASP A 541 -18.85 22.92 20.50
C ASP A 541 -18.92 22.25 21.87
N HIS A 542 -18.95 20.89 21.90
CA HIS A 542 -18.84 20.10 23.13
C HIS A 542 -17.50 20.32 23.84
N ILE A 543 -16.39 20.25 23.11
CA ILE A 543 -15.04 20.46 23.64
C ILE A 543 -14.86 21.89 24.16
N LYS A 544 -15.37 22.88 23.43
CA LYS A 544 -15.27 24.30 23.80
C LYS A 544 -16.09 24.63 25.05
N ALA A 545 -17.14 23.90 25.33
CA ALA A 545 -17.92 24.01 26.57
C ALA A 545 -17.14 23.52 27.81
N GLY A 546 -15.99 22.88 27.61
CA GLY A 546 -15.16 22.31 28.69
C GLY A 546 -15.57 20.92 29.12
N ASN A 547 -16.41 20.25 28.31
CA ASN A 547 -16.85 18.91 28.63
C ASN A 547 -15.76 17.86 28.38
N PRO A 548 -15.71 16.77 29.18
CA PRO A 548 -14.76 15.68 28.98
C PRO A 548 -15.03 14.90 27.71
N ILE A 549 -13.96 14.39 27.12
CA ILE A 549 -13.99 13.49 25.97
C ILE A 549 -13.09 12.28 26.20
N ASP A 550 -13.44 11.18 25.56
CA ASP A 550 -12.53 10.05 25.37
C ASP A 550 -11.95 10.11 23.96
N ILE A 551 -10.68 9.77 23.81
CA ILE A 551 -9.98 9.88 22.54
C ILE A 551 -9.26 8.60 22.18
N CYS A 552 -9.38 8.21 20.89
CA CYS A 552 -8.49 7.25 20.24
C CYS A 552 -7.49 8.00 19.37
N TYR A 553 -6.21 7.69 19.50
CA TYR A 553 -5.15 8.44 18.80
C TYR A 553 -3.89 7.61 18.57
N SER A 554 -3.10 8.02 17.58
CA SER A 554 -1.71 7.61 17.44
C SER A 554 -0.77 8.75 17.82
N ILE A 555 0.38 8.40 18.39
CA ILE A 555 1.43 9.37 18.73
C ILE A 555 2.31 9.54 17.50
N VAL A 556 2.46 10.78 17.03
CA VAL A 556 3.27 11.13 15.86
C VAL A 556 4.25 12.25 16.19
N GLU A 557 5.36 12.32 15.45
CA GLU A 557 6.23 13.49 15.45
C GLU A 557 5.76 14.46 14.37
N ASN A 558 5.53 15.68 14.76
CA ASN A 558 5.27 16.79 13.84
C ASN A 558 6.56 17.57 13.63
N PHE A 559 7.15 17.45 12.43
CA PHE A 559 8.33 18.20 12.05
C PHE A 559 7.91 19.50 11.36
N TYR A 560 8.24 20.62 11.97
CA TYR A 560 7.93 21.93 11.42
C TYR A 560 9.04 22.94 11.70
N ARG A 561 9.55 23.61 10.64
CA ARG A 561 10.61 24.62 10.70
C ARG A 561 11.85 24.19 11.49
N GLY A 562 12.30 22.95 11.28
CA GLY A 562 13.51 22.42 11.92
C GLY A 562 13.32 21.94 13.37
N SER A 563 12.09 21.96 13.90
CA SER A 563 11.78 21.44 15.24
C SER A 563 10.84 20.23 15.14
N SER A 564 11.13 19.20 15.93
CA SER A 564 10.24 18.05 16.09
C SER A 564 9.48 18.16 17.41
N THR A 565 8.16 18.00 17.36
CA THR A 565 7.28 18.00 18.52
C THR A 565 6.36 16.78 18.50
N VAL A 566 6.11 16.21 19.68
CA VAL A 566 5.13 15.14 19.85
C VAL A 566 3.72 15.70 19.66
N GLN A 567 2.91 15.04 18.84
CA GLN A 567 1.52 15.39 18.61
C GLN A 567 0.65 14.12 18.59
N LEU A 568 -0.56 14.22 19.10
CA LEU A 568 -1.57 13.18 19.01
C LEU A 568 -2.35 13.37 17.70
N ARG A 569 -2.37 12.34 16.85
CA ARG A 569 -3.26 12.28 15.68
C ARG A 569 -4.51 11.52 16.06
N LEU A 570 -5.59 12.25 16.29
CA LEU A 570 -6.87 11.66 16.69
C LEU A 570 -7.41 10.77 15.58
N LYS A 571 -7.90 9.61 15.97
CA LYS A 571 -8.59 8.63 15.11
C LYS A 571 -10.10 8.75 15.29
N ASP A 572 -10.52 9.01 16.54
CA ASP A 572 -11.92 9.19 16.89
C ASP A 572 -12.06 9.90 18.24
N ILE A 573 -13.24 10.48 18.49
CA ILE A 573 -13.62 11.16 19.73
C ILE A 573 -14.98 10.64 20.17
N ARG A 574 -15.13 10.39 21.49
CA ARG A 574 -16.43 10.17 22.13
C ARG A 574 -16.71 11.28 23.12
N GLU A 575 -17.88 11.87 23.00
CA GLU A 575 -18.39 12.81 23.98
C GLU A 575 -18.76 12.04 25.24
N ARG A 576 -18.42 12.61 26.40
CA ARG A 576 -18.97 12.17 27.67
C ARG A 576 -19.91 13.22 28.19
N ASP A 577 -21.09 12.80 28.61
CA ASP A 577 -21.95 13.67 29.40
C ASP A 577 -21.33 13.87 30.78
N GLU A 578 -21.43 15.08 31.33
CA GLU A 578 -21.03 15.31 32.73
C GLU A 578 -21.72 14.27 33.62
N LEU A 579 -20.94 13.54 34.41
CA LEU A 579 -21.49 12.75 35.49
C LEU A 579 -22.17 13.72 36.46
N ILE A 580 -23.54 13.86 36.33
CA ILE A 580 -24.39 14.59 37.28
C ILE A 580 -24.33 13.92 38.63
#